data_4c66418c60d8706d0b983db63b803d57
#
_entry.id   4c66418c60d8706d0b983db63b803d57
#
_cell.length_a   1.000
_cell.length_b   1.000
_cell.length_c   1.000
_cell.angle_alpha   90.00
_cell.angle_beta   90.00
_cell.angle_gamma   90.00
#
_symmetry.space_group_name_H-M   'P 1'
#
loop_
_entity.id
_entity.type
_entity.pdbx_description
1 polymer ?
#
loop_
_entity_poly.entity_id
_entity_poly.type
_entity_poly.pdbx_seq_one_letter_code
_entity_poly.pdbx_strand_id
1 'polypeptide(L)'
;MTKLAIGALIIPFALAAAEPVGVPNFHQVNDRIYRGAQPSAEGFEALAKMGIKTVIDLRREEPQIRTEQGIVEGLGMKFLSVPMSMGAPSDEQVSRVMHELNSNGEPVFVHCHGGRDRTGTVIACYRKTHDAWESDKALTEANLDGMKRDAGMRKYVRKFGAADQRSSSL
;
A
#
# COMPACT_ATOMS: atom_id res chain seq x y z
N MET A 1 5.01 -8.54 58.29
CA MET A 1 3.80 -8.73 57.46
C MET A 1 4.05 -8.02 56.10
N THR A 2 4.55 -8.73 55.12
CA THR A 2 4.96 -8.18 53.83
C THR A 2 3.79 -8.35 52.83
N LYS A 3 3.20 -7.25 52.40
CA LYS A 3 2.10 -7.28 51.40
C LYS A 3 2.70 -7.43 50.02
N LEU A 4 2.46 -8.57 49.37
CA LEU A 4 2.74 -8.78 47.95
C LEU A 4 1.70 -8.02 47.13
N ALA A 5 2.11 -7.02 46.37
CA ALA A 5 1.25 -6.37 45.38
C ALA A 5 1.32 -7.18 44.05
N ILE A 6 0.20 -7.83 43.71
CA ILE A 6 0.04 -8.52 42.42
C ILE A 6 -0.32 -7.45 41.38
N GLY A 7 0.66 -7.04 40.59
CA GLY A 7 0.43 -6.17 39.43
C GLY A 7 -0.26 -6.97 38.32
N ALA A 8 -1.52 -6.64 38.00
CA ALA A 8 -2.20 -7.19 36.83
C ALA A 8 -1.58 -6.67 35.56
N LEU A 9 -0.93 -7.54 34.80
CA LEU A 9 -0.42 -7.25 33.45
C LEU A 9 -1.61 -7.17 32.48
N ILE A 10 -2.04 -5.97 32.15
CA ILE A 10 -3.04 -5.74 31.09
C ILE A 10 -2.33 -5.89 29.76
N ILE A 11 -2.47 -7.05 29.12
CA ILE A 11 -2.04 -7.26 27.74
C ILE A 11 -3.10 -6.59 26.85
N PRO A 12 -2.77 -5.55 26.06
CA PRO A 12 -3.73 -5.00 25.13
C PRO A 12 -4.05 -6.05 24.06
N PHE A 13 -5.26 -6.56 24.08
CA PHE A 13 -5.79 -7.40 23.02
C PHE A 13 -6.01 -6.48 21.81
N ALA A 14 -5.06 -6.49 20.86
CA ALA A 14 -5.25 -5.80 19.57
C ALA A 14 -6.40 -6.51 18.84
N LEU A 15 -7.58 -5.90 18.87
CA LEU A 15 -8.71 -6.35 18.07
C LEU A 15 -8.30 -6.18 16.60
N ALA A 16 -8.05 -7.30 15.91
CA ALA A 16 -7.83 -7.27 14.47
C ALA A 16 -9.05 -6.59 13.84
N ALA A 17 -8.86 -5.43 13.24
CA ALA A 17 -9.93 -4.73 12.54
C ALA A 17 -10.46 -5.67 11.44
N ALA A 18 -11.77 -5.87 11.41
CA ALA A 18 -12.39 -6.66 10.35
C ALA A 18 -12.07 -6.02 8.99
N GLU A 19 -11.83 -6.86 7.97
CA GLU A 19 -11.58 -6.35 6.61
C GLU A 19 -12.77 -5.48 6.17
N PRO A 20 -12.52 -4.31 5.56
CA PRO A 20 -13.58 -3.41 5.15
C PRO A 20 -14.41 -4.05 4.04
N VAL A 21 -15.73 -4.06 4.23
CA VAL A 21 -16.68 -4.57 3.24
C VAL A 21 -16.49 -3.78 1.93
N GLY A 22 -16.49 -4.47 0.80
CA GLY A 22 -16.35 -3.85 -0.51
C GLY A 22 -14.92 -3.50 -0.93
N VAL A 23 -13.90 -3.94 -0.18
CA VAL A 23 -12.47 -3.77 -0.52
C VAL A 23 -11.79 -5.14 -0.64
N PRO A 24 -11.84 -5.80 -1.81
CA PRO A 24 -11.23 -7.12 -1.96
C PRO A 24 -9.70 -7.06 -1.83
N ASN A 25 -9.09 -8.17 -1.39
CA ASN A 25 -7.64 -8.28 -1.22
C ASN A 25 -7.05 -7.14 -0.35
N PHE A 26 -7.79 -6.77 0.71
CA PHE A 26 -7.36 -5.73 1.64
C PHE A 26 -6.25 -6.24 2.56
N HIS A 27 -5.19 -5.45 2.69
CA HIS A 27 -4.09 -5.72 3.62
C HIS A 27 -3.60 -4.41 4.24
N GLN A 28 -3.23 -4.46 5.49
CA GLN A 28 -2.53 -3.38 6.16
C GLN A 28 -1.03 -3.57 5.99
N VAL A 29 -0.35 -2.57 5.44
CA VAL A 29 1.11 -2.55 5.24
C VAL A 29 1.81 -2.08 6.52
N ASN A 30 1.32 -0.97 7.09
CA ASN A 30 1.72 -0.43 8.38
C ASN A 30 0.59 0.43 8.97
N ASP A 31 0.85 1.20 10.02
CA ASP A 31 -0.18 2.00 10.71
C ASP A 31 -0.87 3.05 9.82
N ARG A 32 -0.28 3.40 8.67
CA ARG A 32 -0.79 4.42 7.75
C ARG A 32 -1.09 3.93 6.35
N ILE A 33 -0.44 2.88 5.91
CA ILE A 33 -0.52 2.42 4.52
C ILE A 33 -1.34 1.15 4.46
N TYR A 34 -2.35 1.20 3.60
CA TYR A 34 -3.25 0.09 3.29
C TYR A 34 -3.23 -0.17 1.80
N ARG A 35 -3.51 -1.39 1.42
CA ARG A 35 -3.54 -1.81 0.02
C ARG A 35 -4.72 -2.72 -0.26
N GLY A 36 -5.11 -2.83 -1.52
CA GLY A 36 -6.18 -3.76 -1.90
C GLY A 36 -6.42 -3.82 -3.40
N ALA A 37 -7.50 -4.51 -3.77
CA ALA A 37 -8.08 -4.46 -5.09
C ALA A 37 -9.00 -3.22 -5.21
N GLN A 38 -9.53 -3.00 -6.42
CA GLN A 38 -10.48 -1.93 -6.68
C GLN A 38 -11.67 -2.01 -5.73
N PRO A 39 -11.92 -0.98 -4.91
CA PRO A 39 -13.09 -0.95 -4.03
C PRO A 39 -14.41 -0.75 -4.81
N SER A 40 -15.50 -1.23 -4.25
CA SER A 40 -16.86 -0.77 -4.61
C SER A 40 -17.13 0.61 -4.03
N ALA A 41 -18.27 1.23 -4.37
CA ALA A 41 -18.71 2.49 -3.75
C ALA A 41 -18.79 2.35 -2.21
N GLU A 42 -19.39 1.26 -1.70
CA GLU A 42 -19.40 0.94 -0.27
C GLU A 42 -17.99 0.78 0.31
N GLY A 43 -17.06 0.20 -0.48
CA GLY A 43 -15.67 0.05 -0.07
C GLY A 43 -14.99 1.40 0.16
N PHE A 44 -15.24 2.39 -0.69
CA PHE A 44 -14.71 3.75 -0.49
C PHE A 44 -15.33 4.41 0.75
N GLU A 45 -16.63 4.20 1.03
CA GLU A 45 -17.23 4.66 2.28
C GLU A 45 -16.60 4.01 3.52
N ALA A 46 -16.31 2.70 3.43
CA ALA A 46 -15.64 1.99 4.50
C ALA A 46 -14.20 2.53 4.74
N LEU A 47 -13.44 2.78 3.67
CA LEU A 47 -12.11 3.39 3.75
C LEU A 47 -12.16 4.80 4.35
N ALA A 48 -13.12 5.62 3.96
CA ALA A 48 -13.33 6.95 4.55
C ALA A 48 -13.61 6.88 6.07
N LYS A 49 -14.47 5.94 6.49
CA LYS A 49 -14.76 5.67 7.91
C LYS A 49 -13.54 5.16 8.69
N MET A 50 -12.62 4.46 8.04
CA MET A 50 -11.33 4.05 8.62
C MET A 50 -10.35 5.23 8.75
N GLY A 51 -10.67 6.40 8.22
CA GLY A 51 -9.82 7.59 8.29
C GLY A 51 -8.83 7.71 7.14
N ILE A 52 -8.97 6.94 6.06
CA ILE A 52 -8.15 7.11 4.86
C ILE A 52 -8.32 8.54 4.33
N LYS A 53 -7.19 9.18 4.00
CA LYS A 53 -7.14 10.55 3.48
C LYS A 53 -6.76 10.63 2.01
N THR A 54 -6.00 9.66 1.53
CA THR A 54 -5.60 9.60 0.12
C THR A 54 -5.86 8.20 -0.45
N VAL A 55 -6.44 8.15 -1.64
CA VAL A 55 -6.57 6.94 -2.45
C VAL A 55 -5.66 7.07 -3.66
N ILE A 56 -4.79 6.08 -3.88
CA ILE A 56 -3.88 6.00 -5.03
C ILE A 56 -4.36 4.88 -5.95
N ASP A 57 -4.79 5.24 -7.16
CA ASP A 57 -5.18 4.31 -8.20
C ASP A 57 -4.06 4.10 -9.22
N LEU A 58 -3.62 2.84 -9.36
CA LEU A 58 -2.56 2.41 -10.27
C LEU A 58 -3.10 1.78 -11.55
N ARG A 59 -4.41 1.84 -11.82
CA ARG A 59 -5.00 1.30 -13.05
C ARG A 59 -4.58 2.17 -14.24
N ARG A 60 -4.64 1.57 -15.44
CA ARG A 60 -4.50 2.33 -16.67
C ARG A 60 -5.64 3.33 -16.79
N GLU A 61 -5.42 4.39 -17.56
CA GLU A 61 -6.49 5.34 -17.85
C GLU A 61 -7.69 4.62 -18.48
N GLU A 62 -8.82 4.73 -17.81
CA GLU A 62 -10.11 4.15 -18.19
C GLU A 62 -11.22 5.14 -17.79
N PRO A 63 -12.36 5.18 -18.52
CA PRO A 63 -13.46 6.08 -18.18
C PRO A 63 -13.95 5.97 -16.74
N GLN A 64 -13.88 4.76 -16.17
CA GLN A 64 -14.30 4.46 -14.80
C GLN A 64 -13.46 5.17 -13.73
N ILE A 65 -12.23 5.58 -14.03
CA ILE A 65 -11.36 6.32 -13.10
C ILE A 65 -11.98 7.66 -12.72
N ARG A 66 -12.63 8.35 -13.67
CA ARG A 66 -13.33 9.61 -13.36
C ARG A 66 -14.52 9.43 -12.43
N THR A 67 -15.25 8.34 -12.58
CA THR A 67 -16.36 8.00 -11.67
C THR A 67 -15.83 7.73 -10.27
N GLU A 68 -14.75 6.97 -10.17
CA GLU A 68 -14.09 6.68 -8.90
C GLU A 68 -13.54 7.95 -8.25
N GLN A 69 -12.88 8.82 -9.01
CA GLN A 69 -12.41 10.11 -8.52
C GLN A 69 -13.54 10.90 -7.89
N GLY A 70 -14.69 10.99 -8.57
CA GLY A 70 -15.86 11.69 -8.04
C GLY A 70 -16.40 11.11 -6.72
N ILE A 71 -16.37 9.77 -6.58
CA ILE A 71 -16.76 9.09 -5.33
C ILE A 71 -15.77 9.43 -4.20
N VAL A 72 -14.48 9.27 -4.46
CA VAL A 72 -13.40 9.47 -3.47
C VAL A 72 -13.39 10.92 -2.98
N GLU A 73 -13.41 11.88 -3.90
CA GLU A 73 -13.43 13.31 -3.58
C GLU A 73 -14.74 13.71 -2.87
N GLY A 74 -15.88 13.14 -3.27
CA GLY A 74 -17.17 13.34 -2.61
C GLY A 74 -17.21 12.84 -1.16
N LEU A 75 -16.34 11.89 -0.81
CA LEU A 75 -16.14 11.39 0.56
C LEU A 75 -15.07 12.18 1.34
N GLY A 76 -14.54 13.26 0.78
CA GLY A 76 -13.54 14.11 1.41
C GLY A 76 -12.11 13.53 1.42
N MET A 77 -11.83 12.53 0.59
CA MET A 77 -10.49 11.98 0.39
C MET A 77 -9.83 12.57 -0.85
N LYS A 78 -8.50 12.65 -0.85
CA LYS A 78 -7.70 12.99 -2.03
C LYS A 78 -7.63 11.80 -2.97
N PHE A 79 -7.79 12.03 -4.27
CA PHE A 79 -7.59 11.02 -5.31
C PHE A 79 -6.30 11.30 -6.08
N LEU A 80 -5.44 10.29 -6.20
CA LEU A 80 -4.20 10.34 -6.99
C LEU A 80 -4.18 9.20 -8.01
N SER A 81 -4.32 9.52 -9.29
CA SER A 81 -4.13 8.55 -10.36
C SER A 81 -2.67 8.52 -10.81
N VAL A 82 -2.08 7.32 -10.80
CA VAL A 82 -0.74 7.03 -11.33
C VAL A 82 -0.86 5.84 -12.27
N PRO A 83 -1.30 6.05 -13.52
CA PRO A 83 -1.60 4.97 -14.46
C PRO A 83 -0.38 4.10 -14.75
N MET A 84 -0.50 2.79 -14.50
CA MET A 84 0.54 1.79 -14.78
C MET A 84 -0.01 0.70 -15.70
N SER A 85 0.78 0.33 -16.70
CA SER A 85 0.52 -0.84 -17.55
C SER A 85 0.96 -2.13 -16.85
N MET A 86 0.69 -3.28 -17.48
CA MET A 86 1.33 -4.53 -17.11
C MET A 86 2.80 -4.50 -17.52
N GLY A 87 3.66 -5.16 -16.77
CA GLY A 87 5.11 -5.10 -16.93
C GLY A 87 5.79 -4.11 -15.97
N ALA A 88 7.07 -3.84 -16.19
CA ALA A 88 7.84 -2.93 -15.33
C ALA A 88 7.26 -1.51 -15.37
N PRO A 89 7.00 -0.88 -14.20
CA PRO A 89 6.66 0.53 -14.16
C PRO A 89 7.87 1.41 -14.52
N SER A 90 7.63 2.69 -14.82
CA SER A 90 8.70 3.68 -14.91
C SER A 90 9.14 4.17 -13.52
N ASP A 91 10.36 4.67 -13.42
CA ASP A 91 10.87 5.27 -12.17
C ASP A 91 10.05 6.49 -11.75
N GLU A 92 9.56 7.28 -12.72
CA GLU A 92 8.68 8.42 -12.47
C GLU A 92 7.36 7.99 -11.82
N GLN A 93 6.71 6.93 -12.35
CA GLN A 93 5.47 6.41 -11.77
C GLN A 93 5.67 5.96 -10.32
N VAL A 94 6.74 5.21 -10.07
CA VAL A 94 7.04 4.73 -8.71
C VAL A 94 7.41 5.90 -7.81
N SER A 95 8.23 6.86 -8.27
CA SER A 95 8.60 8.04 -7.49
C SER A 95 7.39 8.88 -7.06
N ARG A 96 6.39 9.05 -7.94
CA ARG A 96 5.14 9.75 -7.59
C ARG A 96 4.39 9.04 -6.47
N VAL A 97 4.30 7.72 -6.52
CA VAL A 97 3.68 6.93 -5.45
C VAL A 97 4.50 7.03 -4.17
N MET A 98 5.83 6.86 -4.24
CA MET A 98 6.70 6.97 -3.07
C MET A 98 6.62 8.34 -2.41
N HIS A 99 6.54 9.41 -3.19
CA HIS A 99 6.37 10.77 -2.67
C HIS A 99 5.09 10.85 -1.81
N GLU A 100 3.97 10.34 -2.28
CA GLU A 100 2.71 10.36 -1.53
C GLU A 100 2.77 9.45 -0.29
N LEU A 101 3.35 8.25 -0.41
CA LEU A 101 3.48 7.32 0.72
C LEU A 101 4.39 7.86 1.84
N ASN A 102 5.37 8.70 1.52
CA ASN A 102 6.32 9.27 2.48
C ASN A 102 5.93 10.68 2.96
N SER A 103 4.95 11.33 2.30
CA SER A 103 4.49 12.66 2.69
C SER A 103 3.46 12.61 3.83
N ASN A 104 3.26 13.72 4.50
CA ASN A 104 2.16 14.11 5.41
C ASN A 104 1.78 13.23 6.60
N GLY A 105 2.24 12.01 6.73
CA GLY A 105 1.86 11.14 7.87
C GLY A 105 0.40 10.67 7.87
N GLU A 106 -0.41 11.02 6.87
CA GLU A 106 -1.83 10.66 6.79
C GLU A 106 -2.06 9.24 6.23
N PRO A 107 -3.20 8.58 6.59
CA PRO A 107 -3.52 7.26 6.09
C PRO A 107 -3.79 7.25 4.57
N VAL A 108 -3.15 6.30 3.88
CA VAL A 108 -3.19 6.14 2.42
C VAL A 108 -3.66 4.73 2.05
N PHE A 109 -4.55 4.63 1.06
CA PHE A 109 -4.92 3.38 0.45
C PHE A 109 -4.41 3.30 -0.99
N VAL A 110 -3.68 2.23 -1.33
CA VAL A 110 -3.13 2.00 -2.67
C VAL A 110 -3.78 0.80 -3.31
N HIS A 111 -4.31 0.97 -4.52
CA HIS A 111 -4.90 -0.14 -5.25
C HIS A 111 -4.59 -0.13 -6.76
N CYS A 112 -4.90 -1.25 -7.38
CA CYS A 112 -5.06 -1.39 -8.81
C CYS A 112 -6.34 -2.19 -9.08
N HIS A 113 -6.48 -2.90 -10.20
CA HIS A 113 -7.68 -3.71 -10.43
C HIS A 113 -7.79 -4.87 -9.43
N GLY A 114 -6.76 -5.71 -9.34
CA GLY A 114 -6.75 -6.90 -8.46
C GLY A 114 -5.98 -6.71 -7.14
N GLY A 115 -5.36 -5.57 -6.88
CA GLY A 115 -4.53 -5.33 -5.70
C GLY A 115 -3.25 -6.18 -5.63
N ARG A 116 -2.85 -6.80 -6.73
CA ARG A 116 -1.81 -7.83 -6.75
C ARG A 116 -0.50 -7.33 -7.34
N ASP A 117 -0.39 -7.31 -8.67
CA ASP A 117 0.90 -7.11 -9.37
C ASP A 117 1.40 -5.65 -9.28
N ARG A 118 0.64 -4.66 -9.77
CA ARG A 118 1.01 -3.23 -9.73
C ARG A 118 1.13 -2.74 -8.30
N THR A 119 0.12 -3.02 -7.47
CA THR A 119 0.10 -2.69 -6.06
C THR A 119 1.24 -3.37 -5.31
N GLY A 120 1.45 -4.69 -5.53
CA GLY A 120 2.56 -5.43 -4.94
C GLY A 120 3.93 -4.87 -5.31
N THR A 121 4.09 -4.40 -6.56
CA THR A 121 5.34 -3.79 -7.02
C THR A 121 5.67 -2.52 -6.25
N VAL A 122 4.71 -1.58 -6.14
CA VAL A 122 4.98 -0.31 -5.44
C VAL A 122 5.17 -0.50 -3.94
N ILE A 123 4.40 -1.40 -3.31
CA ILE A 123 4.57 -1.71 -1.89
C ILE A 123 5.92 -2.41 -1.65
N ALA A 124 6.36 -3.33 -2.52
CA ALA A 124 7.69 -3.93 -2.41
C ALA A 124 8.82 -2.89 -2.54
N CYS A 125 8.67 -1.90 -3.43
CA CYS A 125 9.59 -0.77 -3.53
C CYS A 125 9.60 0.07 -2.25
N TYR A 126 8.42 0.34 -1.67
CA TYR A 126 8.29 1.04 -0.38
C TYR A 126 9.01 0.29 0.74
N ARG A 127 8.78 -1.02 0.89
CA ARG A 127 9.47 -1.86 1.87
C ARG A 127 10.99 -1.79 1.76
N LYS A 128 11.52 -1.74 0.53
CA LYS A 128 12.96 -1.63 0.30
C LYS A 128 13.54 -0.29 0.73
N THR A 129 12.86 0.81 0.44
CA THR A 129 13.39 2.16 0.67
C THR A 129 13.08 2.71 2.07
N HIS A 130 11.91 2.38 2.60
CA HIS A 130 11.46 2.85 3.91
C HIS A 130 11.85 1.88 5.04
N ASP A 131 11.62 0.57 4.84
CA ASP A 131 11.85 -0.44 5.88
C ASP A 131 13.21 -1.14 5.73
N ALA A 132 14.03 -0.74 4.75
CA ALA A 132 15.32 -1.33 4.43
C ALA A 132 15.28 -2.85 4.18
N TRP A 133 14.16 -3.35 3.61
CA TRP A 133 14.05 -4.77 3.32
C TRP A 133 14.85 -5.18 2.09
N GLU A 134 15.44 -6.37 2.18
CA GLU A 134 16.02 -7.02 1.01
C GLU A 134 14.94 -7.36 -0.03
N SER A 135 15.34 -7.36 -1.31
CA SER A 135 14.41 -7.59 -2.43
C SER A 135 13.61 -8.88 -2.31
N ASP A 136 14.24 -9.96 -1.84
CA ASP A 136 13.56 -11.26 -1.73
C ASP A 136 12.51 -11.27 -0.61
N LYS A 137 12.76 -10.59 0.50
CA LYS A 137 11.77 -10.40 1.57
C LYS A 137 10.57 -9.60 1.07
N ALA A 138 10.80 -8.48 0.41
CA ALA A 138 9.74 -7.63 -0.14
C ALA A 138 8.90 -8.35 -1.21
N LEU A 139 9.55 -9.13 -2.08
CA LEU A 139 8.86 -9.94 -3.08
C LEU A 139 8.11 -11.13 -2.48
N THR A 140 8.55 -11.66 -1.34
CA THR A 140 7.84 -12.72 -0.61
C THR A 140 6.51 -12.18 -0.06
N GLU A 141 6.51 -11.02 0.60
CA GLU A 141 5.27 -10.35 1.04
C GLU A 141 4.33 -10.11 -0.16
N ALA A 142 4.83 -9.51 -1.24
CA ALA A 142 4.03 -9.24 -2.43
C ALA A 142 3.41 -10.52 -3.04
N ASN A 143 4.11 -11.66 -2.98
CA ASN A 143 3.58 -12.95 -3.45
C ASN A 143 2.47 -13.49 -2.53
N LEU A 144 2.60 -13.35 -1.21
CA LEU A 144 1.58 -13.73 -0.24
C LEU A 144 0.29 -12.93 -0.49
N ASP A 145 0.41 -11.65 -0.86
CA ASP A 145 -0.70 -10.77 -1.20
C ASP A 145 -1.19 -10.94 -2.65
N GLY A 146 -0.75 -12.00 -3.33
CA GLY A 146 -1.26 -12.45 -4.61
C GLY A 146 -0.54 -11.91 -5.85
N MET A 147 0.63 -11.28 -5.71
CA MET A 147 1.46 -10.91 -6.87
C MET A 147 1.80 -12.15 -7.68
N LYS A 148 1.52 -12.10 -8.98
CA LYS A 148 1.88 -13.18 -9.90
C LYS A 148 3.35 -13.10 -10.30
N ARG A 149 3.81 -14.10 -11.06
CA ARG A 149 5.21 -14.15 -11.53
C ARG A 149 5.44 -13.26 -12.75
N ASP A 150 5.05 -11.97 -12.69
CA ASP A 150 5.43 -11.01 -13.73
C ASP A 150 6.93 -10.73 -13.63
N ALA A 151 7.68 -11.22 -14.63
CA ALA A 151 9.14 -11.12 -14.63
C ALA A 151 9.65 -9.67 -14.73
N GLY A 152 8.90 -8.79 -15.41
CA GLY A 152 9.25 -7.37 -15.55
C GLY A 152 9.13 -6.63 -14.22
N MET A 153 8.00 -6.79 -13.54
CA MET A 153 7.76 -6.17 -12.24
C MET A 153 8.74 -6.67 -11.17
N ARG A 154 8.97 -7.99 -11.12
CA ARG A 154 9.94 -8.58 -10.17
C ARG A 154 11.37 -8.10 -10.42
N LYS A 155 11.78 -8.02 -11.69
CA LYS A 155 13.09 -7.48 -12.08
C LYS A 155 13.20 -6.00 -11.69
N TYR A 156 12.12 -5.24 -11.85
CA TYR A 156 12.07 -3.83 -11.43
C TYR A 156 12.29 -3.70 -9.92
N VAL A 157 11.52 -4.43 -9.10
CA VAL A 157 11.69 -4.43 -7.63
C VAL A 157 13.13 -4.76 -7.22
N ARG A 158 13.76 -5.77 -7.85
CA ARG A 158 15.16 -6.13 -7.52
C ARG A 158 16.15 -5.00 -7.81
N LYS A 159 15.91 -4.21 -8.86
CA LYS A 159 16.79 -3.12 -9.27
C LYS A 159 16.52 -1.80 -8.53
N PHE A 160 15.30 -1.61 -8.05
CA PHE A 160 14.87 -0.37 -7.41
C PHE A 160 15.69 -0.10 -6.15
N GLY A 161 16.22 1.12 -6.00
CA GLY A 161 17.05 1.53 -4.87
C GLY A 161 18.48 0.95 -4.84
N ALA A 162 18.87 0.07 -5.77
CA ALA A 162 20.22 -0.52 -5.79
C ALA A 162 21.32 0.49 -6.16
N ALA A 163 20.98 1.64 -6.71
CA ALA A 163 21.94 2.70 -7.04
C ALA A 163 22.33 3.54 -5.82
N ASP A 164 21.41 3.78 -4.90
CA ASP A 164 21.65 4.57 -3.68
C ASP A 164 22.54 3.84 -2.67
N GLN A 165 22.46 2.52 -2.61
CA GLN A 165 23.29 1.73 -1.70
C GLN A 165 24.77 1.68 -2.09
N ARG A 166 25.09 1.94 -3.36
CA ARG A 166 26.50 1.98 -3.85
C ARG A 166 27.19 3.32 -3.57
N SER A 167 26.45 4.40 -3.40
CA SER A 167 27.00 5.72 -3.07
C SER A 167 27.25 5.94 -1.57
N SER A 168 26.66 5.12 -0.71
CA SER A 168 26.85 5.19 0.76
C SER A 168 27.97 4.24 1.28
N SER A 169 28.64 3.50 0.38
CA SER A 169 29.70 2.54 0.73
C SER A 169 31.11 3.03 0.32
N LEU A 170 31.26 4.31 -0.05
CA LEU A 170 32.52 4.99 -0.34
C LEU A 170 32.76 6.12 0.68
#